data_6ea045e7359c9590a7eddd839b802e9b
#
_entry.id   6ea045e7359c9590a7eddd839b802e9b
#
_cell.length_a   1.000
_cell.length_b   1.000
_cell.length_c   1.000
_cell.angle_alpha   90.00
_cell.angle_beta   90.00
_cell.angle_gamma   90.00
#
_symmetry.space_group_name_H-M   'P 1'
#
loop_
_entity.id
_entity.type
_entity.pdbx_description
1 polymer ?
#
loop_
_entity_poly.entity_id
_entity_poly.type
_entity_poly.pdbx_seq_one_letter_code
_entity_poly.pdbx_strand_id
1 'polypeptide(L)'
;MNPILKNVIAVIAGIIFGSLVNMGIINISGSVIPSPDGSDVTTIEGLKASMNLFEPKHFIMPFLAHALGTFAAAFLAIKIAPSHQMKIAIGIGIFYLAGGITNIILLPSPLWYGILDLACAYIPMAYLAGTLANKKT
;
A
#
# COMPACT_ATOMS: atom_id res chain seq x y z
N MET A 1 -26.33 -14.62 4.05
CA MET A 1 -25.11 -14.93 3.26
C MET A 1 -24.17 -15.76 4.11
N ASN A 2 -23.57 -16.77 3.52
CA ASN A 2 -22.59 -17.62 4.18
C ASN A 2 -21.41 -16.76 4.71
N PRO A 3 -20.98 -16.94 5.98
CA PRO A 3 -19.89 -16.16 6.56
C PRO A 3 -18.57 -16.28 5.77
N ILE A 4 -18.29 -17.43 5.19
CA ILE A 4 -17.08 -17.62 4.37
C ILE A 4 -17.16 -16.74 3.12
N LEU A 5 -18.30 -16.77 2.42
CA LEU A 5 -18.49 -15.94 1.22
C LEU A 5 -18.40 -14.45 1.56
N LYS A 6 -18.94 -14.05 2.71
CA LYS A 6 -18.87 -12.66 3.17
C LYS A 6 -17.43 -12.25 3.49
N ASN A 7 -16.62 -13.13 4.08
CA ASN A 7 -15.19 -12.88 4.29
C ASN A 7 -14.44 -12.73 2.96
N VAL A 8 -14.75 -13.56 1.97
CA VAL A 8 -14.12 -13.46 0.63
C VAL A 8 -14.46 -12.12 -0.02
N ILE A 9 -15.74 -11.73 0.01
CA ILE A 9 -16.19 -10.43 -0.51
C ILE A 9 -15.49 -9.28 0.23
N ALA A 10 -15.35 -9.39 1.54
CA ALA A 10 -14.66 -8.39 2.36
C ALA A 10 -13.20 -8.19 1.93
N VAL A 11 -12.48 -9.28 1.69
CA VAL A 11 -11.09 -9.24 1.22
C VAL A 11 -11.00 -8.59 -0.15
N ILE A 12 -11.83 -9.02 -1.10
CA ILE A 12 -11.83 -8.48 -2.46
C ILE A 12 -12.17 -6.98 -2.45
N ALA A 13 -13.23 -6.59 -1.74
CA ALA A 13 -13.62 -5.19 -1.62
C ALA A 13 -12.52 -4.34 -0.95
N GLY A 14 -11.90 -4.86 0.09
CA GLY A 14 -10.80 -4.21 0.77
C GLY A 14 -9.60 -3.98 -0.15
N ILE A 15 -9.17 -5.01 -0.87
CA ILE A 15 -8.04 -4.91 -1.81
C ILE A 15 -8.34 -3.90 -2.93
N ILE A 16 -9.53 -3.94 -3.52
CA ILE A 16 -9.93 -2.97 -4.55
C ILE A 16 -9.89 -1.55 -3.99
N PHE A 17 -10.50 -1.34 -2.84
CA PHE A 17 -10.55 -0.02 -2.20
C PHE A 17 -9.17 0.52 -1.84
N GLY A 18 -8.33 -0.31 -1.20
CA GLY A 18 -6.96 0.06 -0.85
C GLY A 18 -6.09 0.36 -2.09
N SER A 19 -6.28 -0.40 -3.17
CA SER A 19 -5.59 -0.14 -4.43
C SER A 19 -6.02 1.18 -5.07
N LEU A 20 -7.29 1.53 -4.97
CA LEU A 20 -7.79 2.84 -5.41
C LEU A 20 -7.21 3.99 -4.57
N VAL A 21 -7.11 3.82 -3.25
CA VAL A 21 -6.46 4.79 -2.36
C VAL A 21 -4.99 4.96 -2.73
N ASN A 22 -4.26 3.85 -2.90
CA ASN A 22 -2.87 3.86 -3.32
C ASN A 22 -2.70 4.60 -4.66
N MET A 23 -3.47 4.24 -5.66
CA MET A 23 -3.41 4.86 -6.99
C MET A 23 -3.77 6.35 -6.94
N GLY A 24 -4.78 6.72 -6.14
CA GLY A 24 -5.16 8.11 -5.95
C GLY A 24 -4.03 8.95 -5.38
N ILE A 25 -3.32 8.44 -4.36
CA ILE A 25 -2.17 9.13 -3.76
C ILE A 25 -1.03 9.26 -4.77
N ILE A 26 -0.72 8.20 -5.51
CA ILE A 26 0.31 8.24 -6.56
C ILE A 26 -0.06 9.25 -7.64
N ASN A 27 -1.32 9.31 -8.07
CA ASN A 27 -1.75 10.24 -9.11
C ASN A 27 -1.62 11.71 -8.71
N ILE A 28 -1.82 12.04 -7.45
CA ILE A 28 -1.65 13.42 -6.96
C ILE A 28 -0.22 13.73 -6.50
N SER A 29 0.64 12.73 -6.40
CA SER A 29 1.99 12.88 -5.82
C SER A 29 2.83 13.97 -6.50
N GLY A 30 2.77 14.05 -7.82
CA GLY A 30 3.49 15.04 -8.60
C GLY A 30 3.03 16.48 -8.37
N SER A 31 1.79 16.68 -7.91
CA SER A 31 1.27 18.00 -7.53
C SER A 31 1.70 18.42 -6.13
N VAL A 32 1.99 17.46 -5.26
CA VAL A 32 2.41 17.70 -3.86
C VAL A 32 3.93 17.80 -3.76
N ILE A 33 4.64 16.84 -4.33
CA ILE A 33 6.11 16.80 -4.42
C ILE A 33 6.47 16.50 -5.87
N PRO A 34 6.78 17.52 -6.67
CA PRO A 34 7.12 17.34 -8.08
C PRO A 34 8.30 16.39 -8.27
N SER A 35 8.25 15.59 -9.34
CA SER A 35 9.33 14.71 -9.73
C SER A 35 10.60 15.51 -10.05
N PRO A 36 11.80 14.91 -9.92
CA PRO A 36 13.03 15.60 -10.25
C PRO A 36 13.05 16.09 -11.70
N ASP A 37 13.67 17.24 -11.93
CA ASP A 37 13.84 17.79 -13.28
C ASP A 37 14.57 16.78 -14.18
N GLY A 38 14.06 16.59 -15.39
CA GLY A 38 14.63 15.65 -16.34
C GLY A 38 14.24 14.19 -16.12
N SER A 39 13.41 13.88 -15.12
CA SER A 39 12.92 12.52 -14.90
C SER A 39 11.73 12.18 -15.81
N ASP A 40 11.65 10.91 -16.22
CA ASP A 40 10.47 10.34 -16.86
C ASP A 40 9.83 9.33 -15.90
N VAL A 41 8.66 9.67 -15.39
CA VAL A 41 7.88 8.83 -14.46
C VAL A 41 6.65 8.21 -15.13
N THR A 42 6.52 8.32 -16.44
CA THR A 42 5.37 7.86 -17.20
C THR A 42 5.44 6.38 -17.57
N THR A 43 6.64 5.81 -17.59
CA THR A 43 6.90 4.40 -17.89
C THR A 43 7.81 3.78 -16.83
N ILE A 44 7.78 2.43 -16.71
CA ILE A 44 8.68 1.71 -15.79
C ILE A 44 10.15 1.90 -16.20
N GLU A 45 10.44 1.84 -17.49
CA GLU A 45 11.78 2.05 -18.03
C GLU A 45 12.28 3.48 -17.75
N GLY A 46 11.44 4.48 -17.97
CA GLY A 46 11.74 5.88 -17.67
C GLY A 46 11.99 6.10 -16.18
N LEU A 47 11.16 5.52 -15.33
CA LEU A 47 11.31 5.59 -13.88
C LEU A 47 12.62 4.93 -13.42
N LYS A 48 12.96 3.76 -13.96
CA LYS A 48 14.26 3.10 -13.70
C LYS A 48 15.44 3.98 -14.08
N ALA A 49 15.40 4.56 -15.26
CA ALA A 49 16.47 5.42 -15.77
C ALA A 49 16.61 6.72 -14.95
N SER A 50 15.53 7.20 -14.36
CA SER A 50 15.48 8.45 -13.60
C SER A 50 15.70 8.27 -12.09
N MET A 51 15.78 7.05 -11.60
CA MET A 51 15.81 6.78 -10.15
C MET A 51 17.00 7.43 -9.43
N ASN A 52 18.13 7.57 -10.11
CA ASN A 52 19.32 8.24 -9.58
C ASN A 52 19.12 9.75 -9.34
N LEU A 53 18.10 10.36 -9.93
CA LEU A 53 17.75 11.77 -9.72
C LEU A 53 16.88 11.97 -8.47
N PHE A 54 16.30 10.90 -7.93
CA PHE A 54 15.38 10.97 -6.82
C PHE A 54 16.10 11.25 -5.50
N GLU A 55 15.60 12.25 -4.78
CA GLU A 55 16.01 12.59 -3.41
C GLU A 55 15.05 11.94 -2.38
N PRO A 56 15.41 11.90 -1.08
CA PRO A 56 14.55 11.32 -0.06
C PRO A 56 13.11 11.85 -0.05
N LYS A 57 12.92 13.14 -0.30
CA LYS A 57 11.56 13.75 -0.36
C LYS A 57 10.66 13.12 -1.42
N HIS A 58 11.22 12.60 -2.51
CA HIS A 58 10.46 12.00 -3.59
C HIS A 58 9.90 10.62 -3.25
N PHE A 59 10.33 10.01 -2.14
CA PHE A 59 9.83 8.73 -1.65
C PHE A 59 8.72 8.87 -0.61
N ILE A 60 8.42 10.08 -0.15
CA ILE A 60 7.36 10.33 0.85
C ILE A 60 6.00 9.90 0.31
N MET A 61 5.62 10.38 -0.86
CA MET A 61 4.29 10.08 -1.43
C MET A 61 4.12 8.60 -1.80
N PRO A 62 5.09 7.93 -2.44
CA PRO A 62 5.01 6.48 -2.63
C PRO A 62 4.87 5.71 -1.32
N PHE A 63 5.64 6.05 -0.29
CA PHE A 63 5.50 5.43 1.03
C PHE A 63 4.08 5.62 1.59
N LEU A 64 3.55 6.84 1.56
CA LEU A 64 2.19 7.12 2.03
C LEU A 64 1.14 6.37 1.22
N ALA A 65 1.34 6.25 -0.10
CA ALA A 65 0.44 5.48 -0.95
C ALA A 65 0.37 4.01 -0.53
N HIS A 66 1.53 3.40 -0.27
CA HIS A 66 1.62 2.01 0.20
C HIS A 66 1.02 1.85 1.60
N ALA A 67 1.40 2.71 2.53
CA ALA A 67 0.95 2.65 3.93
C ALA A 67 -0.56 2.89 4.05
N LEU A 68 -1.07 3.96 3.49
CA LEU A 68 -2.48 4.32 3.57
C LEU A 68 -3.36 3.41 2.69
N GLY A 69 -2.85 2.94 1.56
CA GLY A 69 -3.53 1.95 0.74
C GLY A 69 -3.73 0.63 1.48
N THR A 70 -2.69 0.12 2.13
CA THR A 70 -2.77 -1.10 2.95
C THR A 70 -3.70 -0.92 4.15
N PHE A 71 -3.59 0.21 4.84
CA PHE A 71 -4.48 0.54 5.96
C PHE A 71 -5.94 0.57 5.51
N ALA A 72 -6.25 1.30 4.45
CA ALA A 72 -7.61 1.41 3.92
C ALA A 72 -8.18 0.06 3.49
N ALA A 73 -7.38 -0.77 2.82
CA ALA A 73 -7.77 -2.11 2.41
C ALA A 73 -8.16 -2.98 3.61
N ALA A 74 -7.29 -3.06 4.61
CA ALA A 74 -7.54 -3.86 5.81
C ALA A 74 -8.71 -3.31 6.61
N PHE A 75 -8.80 -1.99 6.78
CA PHE A 75 -9.85 -1.35 7.54
C PHE A 75 -11.25 -1.65 6.95
N LEU A 76 -11.41 -1.45 5.64
CA LEU A 76 -12.68 -1.74 4.98
C LEU A 76 -13.03 -3.23 5.04
N ALA A 77 -12.05 -4.10 4.77
CA ALA A 77 -12.28 -5.55 4.84
C ALA A 77 -12.79 -5.98 6.21
N ILE A 78 -12.18 -5.47 7.29
CA ILE A 78 -12.60 -5.80 8.65
C ILE A 78 -14.02 -5.30 8.96
N LYS A 79 -14.40 -4.14 8.46
CA LYS A 79 -15.77 -3.62 8.65
C LYS A 79 -16.84 -4.47 7.97
N ILE A 80 -16.49 -5.16 6.91
CA ILE A 80 -17.39 -6.06 6.16
C ILE A 80 -17.35 -7.48 6.71
N ALA A 81 -16.16 -7.96 7.13
CA ALA A 81 -15.94 -9.35 7.52
C ALA A 81 -16.69 -9.71 8.83
N PRO A 82 -17.53 -10.78 8.82
CA PRO A 82 -18.23 -11.23 10.02
C PRO A 82 -17.34 -11.97 11.02
N SER A 83 -16.18 -12.48 10.60
CA SER A 83 -15.30 -13.30 11.42
C SER A 83 -13.85 -13.21 10.97
N HIS A 84 -12.92 -13.69 11.82
CA HIS A 84 -11.48 -13.77 11.52
C HIS A 84 -10.83 -12.44 11.15
N GLN A 85 -11.34 -11.33 11.64
CA GLN A 85 -11.01 -9.97 11.23
C GLN A 85 -9.51 -9.67 11.25
N MET A 86 -8.81 -9.99 12.35
CA MET A 86 -7.36 -9.75 12.42
C MET A 86 -6.57 -10.63 11.44
N LYS A 87 -7.00 -11.88 11.24
CA LYS A 87 -6.36 -12.76 10.25
C LYS A 87 -6.53 -12.22 8.83
N ILE A 88 -7.71 -11.67 8.53
CA ILE A 88 -7.99 -11.01 7.25
C ILE A 88 -7.11 -9.77 7.08
N ALA A 89 -7.00 -8.94 8.12
CA ALA A 89 -6.13 -7.76 8.08
C ALA A 89 -4.68 -8.13 7.77
N ILE A 90 -4.11 -9.08 8.51
CA ILE A 90 -2.73 -9.53 8.30
C ILE A 90 -2.56 -10.17 6.91
N GLY A 91 -3.52 -10.97 6.47
CA GLY A 91 -3.51 -11.54 5.11
C GLY A 91 -3.46 -10.47 4.02
N ILE A 92 -4.21 -9.40 4.17
CA ILE A 92 -4.16 -8.23 3.28
C ILE A 92 -2.79 -7.55 3.34
N GLY A 93 -2.23 -7.38 4.54
CA GLY A 93 -0.89 -6.84 4.73
C GLY A 93 0.18 -7.67 4.00
N ILE A 94 0.08 -9.00 4.07
CA ILE A 94 0.98 -9.92 3.36
C ILE A 94 0.81 -9.78 1.85
N PHE A 95 -0.42 -9.67 1.37
CA PHE A 95 -0.70 -9.46 -0.06
C PHE A 95 -0.03 -8.18 -0.59
N TYR A 96 -0.20 -7.06 0.12
CA TYR A 96 0.44 -5.80 -0.27
C TYR A 96 1.96 -5.83 -0.10
N LEU A 97 2.48 -6.54 0.91
CA LEU A 97 3.91 -6.76 1.09
C LEU A 97 4.52 -7.48 -0.13
N ALA A 98 3.85 -8.50 -0.64
CA ALA A 98 4.27 -9.19 -1.86
C ALA A 98 4.34 -8.23 -3.05
N GLY A 99 3.37 -7.32 -3.19
CA GLY A 99 3.40 -6.25 -4.17
C GLY A 99 4.58 -5.29 -3.98
N GLY A 100 4.88 -4.92 -2.74
CA GLY A 100 6.03 -4.06 -2.39
C GLY A 100 7.36 -4.73 -2.71
N ILE A 101 7.50 -6.02 -2.43
CA ILE A 101 8.70 -6.80 -2.81
C ILE A 101 8.86 -6.81 -4.33
N THR A 102 7.78 -7.04 -5.08
CA THR A 102 7.80 -6.99 -6.54
C THR A 102 8.26 -5.62 -7.05
N ASN A 103 7.76 -4.54 -6.46
CA ASN A 103 8.20 -3.18 -6.79
C ASN A 103 9.71 -2.98 -6.61
N ILE A 104 10.26 -3.46 -5.50
CA ILE A 104 11.71 -3.33 -5.21
C ILE A 104 12.54 -4.13 -6.21
N ILE A 105 12.06 -5.27 -6.66
CA ILE A 105 12.73 -6.08 -7.69
C ILE A 105 12.70 -5.35 -9.04
N LEU A 106 11.58 -4.72 -9.37
CA LEU A 106 11.41 -4.05 -10.67
C LEU A 106 12.05 -2.66 -10.73
N LEU A 107 12.13 -1.94 -9.61
CA LEU A 107 12.62 -0.57 -9.54
C LEU A 107 13.86 -0.49 -8.64
N PRO A 108 14.99 0.04 -9.12
CA PRO A 108 16.23 0.14 -8.34
C PRO A 108 16.16 1.28 -7.32
N SER A 109 15.23 1.23 -6.40
CA SER A 109 15.11 2.22 -5.33
C SER A 109 16.25 2.11 -4.31
N PRO A 110 16.56 3.19 -3.55
CA PRO A 110 17.58 3.14 -2.52
C PRO A 110 17.28 2.08 -1.47
N LEU A 111 18.34 1.42 -0.96
CA LEU A 111 18.18 0.35 0.03
C LEU A 111 17.44 0.81 1.30
N TRP A 112 17.75 2.03 1.78
CA TRP A 112 17.09 2.58 2.97
C TRP A 112 15.57 2.71 2.78
N TYR A 113 15.13 3.14 1.60
CA TYR A 113 13.71 3.24 1.27
C TYR A 113 13.05 1.86 1.20
N GLY A 114 13.71 0.91 0.54
CA GLY A 114 13.20 -0.46 0.45
C GLY A 114 12.99 -1.09 1.82
N ILE A 115 13.95 -0.94 2.73
CA ILE A 115 13.83 -1.45 4.10
C ILE A 115 12.69 -0.75 4.85
N LEU A 116 12.62 0.57 4.79
CA LEU A 116 11.57 1.36 5.44
C LEU A 116 10.18 0.97 4.94
N ASP A 117 10.02 0.90 3.62
CA ASP A 117 8.75 0.57 2.97
C ASP A 117 8.27 -0.84 3.35
N LEU A 118 9.14 -1.84 3.18
CA LEU A 118 8.79 -3.23 3.48
C LEU A 118 8.55 -3.47 4.98
N ALA A 119 9.25 -2.77 5.86
CA ALA A 119 9.10 -2.93 7.30
C ALA A 119 7.88 -2.22 7.87
N CYS A 120 7.47 -1.08 7.32
CA CYS A 120 6.50 -0.18 7.94
C CYS A 120 5.19 -0.02 7.17
N ALA A 121 5.19 -0.11 5.84
CA ALA A 121 4.03 0.27 5.03
C ALA A 121 2.94 -0.81 4.95
N TYR A 122 3.23 -2.05 5.21
CA TYR A 122 2.32 -3.17 4.93
C TYR A 122 1.79 -3.85 6.19
N ILE A 123 2.53 -4.75 6.79
CA ILE A 123 2.05 -5.52 7.95
C ILE A 123 1.74 -4.63 9.15
N PRO A 124 2.58 -3.68 9.57
CA PRO A 124 2.24 -2.77 10.67
C PRO A 124 0.98 -1.95 10.40
N MET A 125 0.77 -1.48 9.17
CA MET A 125 -0.42 -0.71 8.80
C MET A 125 -1.68 -1.58 8.77
N ALA A 126 -1.58 -2.80 8.30
CA ALA A 126 -2.67 -3.78 8.35
C ALA A 126 -3.04 -4.13 9.80
N TYR A 127 -2.04 -4.34 10.65
CA TYR A 127 -2.25 -4.58 12.08
C TYR A 127 -2.91 -3.39 12.77
N LEU A 128 -2.44 -2.18 12.48
CA LEU A 128 -3.03 -0.94 13.02
C LEU A 128 -4.50 -0.81 12.60
N ALA A 129 -4.81 -1.06 11.34
CA ALA A 129 -6.18 -1.07 10.84
C ALA A 129 -7.02 -2.13 11.56
N GLY A 130 -6.45 -3.31 11.79
CA GLY A 130 -7.08 -4.40 12.52
C GLY A 130 -7.45 -4.00 13.94
N THR A 131 -6.57 -3.35 14.66
CA THR A 131 -6.82 -2.90 16.03
C THR A 131 -7.85 -1.78 16.09
N LEU A 132 -7.78 -0.81 15.18
CA LEU A 132 -8.69 0.33 15.15
C LEU A 132 -10.08 -0.05 14.69
N ALA A 133 -10.20 -0.86 13.64
CA ALA A 133 -11.48 -1.27 13.10
C ALA A 133 -12.21 -2.27 14.01
N ASN A 134 -11.47 -3.05 14.78
CA ASN A 134 -12.00 -4.11 15.65
C ASN A 134 -12.38 -3.62 17.06
N LYS A 135 -12.11 -2.36 17.37
CA LYS A 135 -12.61 -1.77 18.62
C LYS A 135 -14.13 -1.82 18.62
N LYS A 136 -14.67 -2.76 19.37
CA LYS A 136 -16.10 -2.75 19.73
C LYS A 136 -16.32 -1.51 20.59
N THR A 137 -17.03 -0.57 20.05
CA THR A 137 -17.64 0.52 20.82
C THR A 137 -18.75 -0.03 21.68
#